data_fee9b2e429b41924582397cc4ffe4521
#
_entry.id   fee9b2e429b41924582397cc4ffe4521
#
_cell.length_a   1.000
_cell.length_b   1.000
_cell.length_c   1.000
_cell.angle_alpha   90.00
_cell.angle_beta   90.00
_cell.angle_gamma   90.00
#
_symmetry.space_group_name_H-M   'P 1'
#
loop_
_entity.id
_entity.type
_entity.pdbx_description
1 polymer ?
#
loop_
_entity_poly.entity_id
_entity_poly.type
_entity_poly.pdbx_seq_one_letter_code
_entity_poly.pdbx_strand_id
1 'polypeptide(L)'
;MIELLGDLIEWVVDLFDGGGELISGTFDILSTALLIQGAIYVTSLTVDSIKSELSNRRELKNKGVTNVVIQDFIRQNGRTVVSLAALNAQNKQVGSVNIESKSSDYSSLKVGQKIRL
;
A
#
# COMPACT_ATOMS: atom_id res chain seq x y z
N MET A 1 -29.20 3.50 2.61
CA MET A 1 -28.49 2.94 2.82
C MET A 1 -27.13 2.81 2.44
N ILE A 2 -26.68 3.47 1.54
CA ILE A 2 -25.36 3.51 1.23
C ILE A 2 -24.52 3.97 2.33
N GLU A 3 -25.03 4.83 3.11
CA GLU A 3 -24.35 5.28 4.22
C GLU A 3 -24.00 4.16 5.11
N LEU A 4 -24.74 3.12 5.10
CA LEU A 4 -24.40 2.01 5.92
C LEU A 4 -23.11 1.38 5.48
N LEU A 5 -22.84 1.42 4.21
CA LEU A 5 -21.59 0.88 3.73
C LEU A 5 -20.42 1.69 4.23
N GLY A 6 -20.56 2.98 4.25
CA GLY A 6 -19.52 3.81 4.77
C GLY A 6 -19.25 3.53 6.22
N ASP A 7 -20.30 3.36 6.99
CA ASP A 7 -20.13 3.07 8.40
C ASP A 7 -19.45 1.74 8.63
N LEU A 8 -19.82 0.75 7.85
CA LEU A 8 -19.19 -0.53 7.99
C LEU A 8 -17.71 -0.44 7.74
N ILE A 9 -17.33 0.33 6.77
CA ILE A 9 -15.95 0.43 6.46
C ILE A 9 -15.19 1.15 7.55
N GLU A 10 -15.80 2.13 8.14
CA GLU A 10 -15.15 2.85 9.20
C GLU A 10 -14.82 1.98 10.39
N TRP A 11 -15.72 1.13 10.79
CA TRP A 11 -15.40 0.33 11.95
C TRP A 11 -14.44 -0.80 11.60
N VAL A 12 -14.36 -1.21 10.36
CA VAL A 12 -13.39 -2.19 9.97
C VAL A 12 -11.98 -1.65 10.12
N VAL A 13 -11.80 -0.38 9.86
CA VAL A 13 -10.49 0.21 10.02
C VAL A 13 -9.94 0.00 11.42
N ASP A 14 -10.80 0.06 12.41
CA ASP A 14 -10.36 -0.07 13.79
C ASP A 14 -9.81 -1.44 14.12
N LEU A 15 -10.04 -2.42 13.27
CA LEU A 15 -9.53 -3.74 13.51
C LEU A 15 -8.10 -3.90 13.04
N PHE A 16 -7.59 -2.94 12.33
CA PHE A 16 -6.29 -3.05 11.70
C PHE A 16 -5.30 -2.07 12.27
N ASP A 17 -5.03 -2.16 13.54
CA ASP A 17 -3.98 -1.36 14.08
C ASP A 17 -2.72 -2.18 14.00
N GLY A 18 -1.65 -1.67 14.41
CA GLY A 18 -0.41 -2.38 14.44
C GLY A 18 0.40 -2.33 13.17
N GLY A 19 -0.07 -1.74 12.16
CA GLY A 19 0.76 -1.66 10.97
C GLY A 19 0.04 -1.21 9.76
N GLY A 20 -1.25 -1.34 9.78
CA GLY A 20 -2.00 -0.92 8.62
C GLY A 20 -3.45 -0.74 8.96
N GLU A 21 -4.12 0.01 8.15
CA GLU A 21 -5.56 0.20 8.31
C GLU A 21 -6.18 0.16 6.93
N LEU A 22 -7.41 -0.30 6.88
CA LEU A 22 -8.14 -0.28 5.63
C LEU A 22 -8.72 1.09 5.42
N ILE A 23 -8.60 1.60 4.22
CA ILE A 23 -9.28 2.82 3.89
C ILE A 23 -10.39 2.47 2.94
N SER A 24 -11.54 3.02 3.23
CA SER A 24 -12.70 2.69 2.49
C SER A 24 -12.82 3.50 1.30
N GLY A 25 -12.17 4.43 1.22
CA GLY A 25 -12.53 5.29 0.26
C GLY A 25 -11.58 5.58 -0.71
N THR A 26 -11.79 6.67 -1.19
CA THR A 26 -10.98 7.15 -2.21
C THR A 26 -10.08 8.20 -1.64
N PHE A 27 -9.00 8.38 -2.26
CA PHE A 27 -8.10 9.48 -2.01
C PHE A 27 -7.93 10.19 -3.34
N ASP A 28 -7.59 11.46 -3.30
CA ASP A 28 -7.37 12.20 -4.54
C ASP A 28 -6.13 11.67 -5.23
N ILE A 29 -6.20 11.53 -6.53
CA ILE A 29 -5.09 11.02 -7.31
C ILE A 29 -4.47 12.16 -8.08
N LEU A 30 -3.26 12.51 -7.71
CA LEU A 30 -2.51 13.53 -8.43
C LEU A 30 -1.66 12.90 -9.52
N SER A 31 -1.14 11.70 -9.26
CA SER A 31 -0.33 10.98 -10.23
C SER A 31 -0.30 9.51 -9.88
N THR A 32 -0.27 8.66 -10.90
CA THR A 32 -0.12 7.22 -10.72
C THR A 32 1.22 6.73 -11.28
N ALA A 33 2.11 7.64 -11.62
CA ALA A 33 3.39 7.28 -12.20
C ALA A 33 4.24 6.51 -11.20
N LEU A 34 5.02 5.57 -11.68
CA LEU A 34 5.92 4.83 -10.82
C LEU A 34 7.00 5.76 -10.27
N LEU A 35 7.14 5.78 -8.97
CA LEU A 35 8.17 6.58 -8.31
C LEU A 35 9.51 5.86 -8.31
N ILE A 36 9.47 4.53 -8.41
CA ILE A 36 10.66 3.69 -8.46
C ILE A 36 10.50 2.78 -9.67
N GLN A 37 11.48 2.76 -10.54
CA GLN A 37 11.44 1.93 -11.74
C GLN A 37 11.45 0.46 -11.35
N GLY A 38 10.57 -0.30 -11.98
CA GLY A 38 10.48 -1.72 -11.73
C GLY A 38 9.82 -2.02 -10.40
N ALA A 39 10.15 -3.18 -9.85
CA ALA A 39 9.60 -3.61 -8.58
C ALA A 39 10.72 -3.81 -7.57
N ILE A 40 10.43 -3.50 -6.31
CA ILE A 40 11.39 -3.68 -5.23
C ILE A 40 11.21 -5.10 -4.70
N TYR A 41 12.28 -5.88 -4.69
CA TYR A 41 12.21 -7.26 -4.22
C TYR A 41 12.26 -7.31 -2.70
N VAL A 42 11.36 -8.10 -2.10
CA VAL A 42 11.39 -8.40 -0.67
C VAL A 42 11.29 -9.91 -0.49
N THR A 43 11.81 -10.43 0.60
CA THR A 43 11.82 -11.86 0.86
C THR A 43 10.49 -12.34 1.41
N SER A 44 9.73 -11.46 2.07
CA SER A 44 8.42 -11.82 2.60
C SER A 44 7.45 -10.69 2.38
N LEU A 45 6.17 -11.03 2.27
CA LEU A 45 5.12 -10.06 2.02
C LEU A 45 4.39 -9.77 3.32
N THR A 46 4.97 -8.92 4.14
CA THR A 46 4.40 -8.49 5.41
C THR A 46 4.45 -6.97 5.48
N VAL A 47 3.66 -6.42 6.38
CA VAL A 47 3.65 -4.98 6.60
C VAL A 47 5.05 -4.50 6.98
N ASP A 48 5.72 -5.24 7.86
CA ASP A 48 7.05 -4.85 8.32
C ASP A 48 8.07 -4.85 7.19
N SER A 49 8.02 -5.84 6.32
CA SER A 49 8.95 -5.91 5.19
C SER A 49 8.73 -4.74 4.24
N ILE A 50 7.49 -4.43 3.94
CA ILE A 50 7.18 -3.34 3.04
C ILE A 50 7.58 -2.01 3.66
N LYS A 51 7.23 -1.82 4.92
CA LYS A 51 7.56 -0.58 5.62
C LYS A 51 9.06 -0.39 5.69
N SER A 52 9.78 -1.43 6.05
CA SER A 52 11.23 -1.36 6.19
C SER A 52 11.89 -1.01 4.86
N GLU A 53 11.39 -1.59 3.78
CA GLU A 53 11.99 -1.37 2.47
C GLU A 53 11.67 0.02 1.94
N LEU A 54 10.46 0.50 2.14
CA LEU A 54 10.02 1.76 1.56
C LEU A 54 10.39 2.98 2.39
N SER A 55 10.47 2.85 3.71
CA SER A 55 10.71 4.02 4.55
C SER A 55 12.11 4.60 4.34
N ASN A 56 13.00 3.84 3.73
CA ASN A 56 14.36 4.34 3.47
C ASN A 56 14.56 4.78 2.02
N ARG A 57 13.52 4.77 1.21
CA ARG A 57 13.65 5.11 -0.20
C ARG A 57 13.58 6.62 -0.41
N ARG A 58 14.67 7.15 -0.97
CA ARG A 58 14.75 8.58 -1.19
C ARG A 58 13.69 9.07 -2.19
N GLU A 59 13.39 8.26 -3.19
CA GLU A 59 12.41 8.61 -4.21
C GLU A 59 11.05 8.93 -3.59
N LEU A 60 10.69 8.18 -2.54
CA LEU A 60 9.43 8.41 -1.86
C LEU A 60 9.51 9.63 -0.97
N LYS A 61 10.63 9.78 -0.28
CA LYS A 61 10.81 10.94 0.60
C LYS A 61 10.80 12.24 -0.19
N ASN A 62 11.38 12.23 -1.37
CA ASN A 62 11.42 13.42 -2.23
C ASN A 62 10.03 13.85 -2.69
N LYS A 63 9.09 12.91 -2.74
CA LYS A 63 7.71 13.22 -3.12
C LYS A 63 6.82 13.45 -1.92
N GLY A 64 7.38 13.42 -0.72
CA GLY A 64 6.60 13.65 0.48
C GLY A 64 5.69 12.48 0.85
N VAL A 65 6.04 11.27 0.43
CA VAL A 65 5.20 10.10 0.69
C VAL A 65 5.30 9.74 2.16
N THR A 66 4.14 9.63 2.81
CA THR A 66 4.07 9.25 4.22
C THR A 66 3.37 7.92 4.41
N ASN A 67 2.59 7.47 3.43
CA ASN A 67 1.83 6.24 3.53
C ASN A 67 1.74 5.58 2.17
N VAL A 68 1.50 4.28 2.17
CA VAL A 68 1.18 3.56 0.94
C VAL A 68 -0.08 2.74 1.17
N VAL A 69 -0.84 2.50 0.12
CA VAL A 69 -2.07 1.72 0.17
C VAL A 69 -1.94 0.57 -0.81
N ILE A 70 -2.25 -0.63 -0.34
CA ILE A 70 -2.21 -1.82 -1.19
C ILE A 70 -3.37 -1.77 -2.15
N GLN A 71 -3.09 -1.81 -3.45
CA GLN A 71 -4.13 -1.72 -4.47
C GLN A 71 -4.42 -3.06 -5.11
N ASP A 72 -3.43 -3.92 -5.26
CA ASP A 72 -3.64 -5.17 -5.97
C ASP A 72 -2.52 -6.16 -5.71
N PHE A 73 -2.80 -7.44 -5.92
CA PHE A 73 -1.84 -8.52 -5.87
C PHE A 73 -1.89 -9.23 -7.21
N ILE A 74 -0.74 -9.38 -7.85
CA ILE A 74 -0.66 -10.03 -9.15
C ILE A 74 0.33 -11.18 -9.06
N ARG A 75 -0.12 -12.37 -9.42
CA ARG A 75 0.78 -13.53 -9.46
C ARG A 75 1.20 -13.76 -10.89
N GLN A 76 2.50 -13.78 -11.14
CA GLN A 76 2.99 -14.09 -12.47
C GLN A 76 4.40 -14.65 -12.37
N ASN A 77 4.67 -15.66 -13.16
CA ASN A 77 6.00 -16.27 -13.26
C ASN A 77 6.58 -16.67 -11.89
N GLY A 78 5.72 -17.23 -11.04
CA GLY A 78 6.15 -17.69 -9.73
C GLY A 78 6.42 -16.59 -8.73
N ARG A 79 6.03 -15.36 -9.03
CA ARG A 79 6.23 -14.23 -8.14
C ARG A 79 4.93 -13.53 -7.86
N THR A 80 4.87 -12.87 -6.71
CA THR A 80 3.74 -12.02 -6.36
C THR A 80 4.20 -10.58 -6.45
N VAL A 81 3.45 -9.78 -7.19
CA VAL A 81 3.71 -8.35 -7.29
C VAL A 81 2.58 -7.63 -6.55
N VAL A 82 2.94 -6.76 -5.63
CA VAL A 82 1.99 -5.96 -4.88
C VAL A 82 2.07 -4.54 -5.40
N SER A 83 0.94 -4.04 -5.86
CA SER A 83 0.83 -2.69 -6.39
C SER A 83 0.41 -1.76 -5.28
N LEU A 84 1.15 -0.69 -5.07
CA LEU A 84 0.91 0.24 -3.98
C LEU A 84 0.70 1.66 -4.50
N ALA A 85 -0.29 2.35 -3.93
CA ALA A 85 -0.45 3.77 -4.17
C ALA A 85 0.36 4.53 -3.13
N ALA A 86 1.15 5.49 -3.55
CA ALA A 86 1.98 6.28 -2.65
C ALA A 86 1.25 7.59 -2.33
N LEU A 87 0.98 7.81 -1.05
CA LEU A 87 0.20 8.95 -0.60
C LEU A 87 1.05 9.94 0.19
N ASN A 88 0.79 11.22 0.01
CA ASN A 88 1.46 12.26 0.77
C ASN A 88 0.71 12.52 2.09
N ALA A 89 1.18 13.51 2.85
CA ALA A 89 0.59 13.82 4.15
C ALA A 89 -0.85 14.32 4.05
N GLN A 90 -1.25 14.80 2.89
CA GLN A 90 -2.63 15.25 2.66
C GLN A 90 -3.50 14.12 2.13
N ASN A 91 -3.00 12.89 2.17
CA ASN A 91 -3.72 11.71 1.72
C ASN A 91 -4.05 11.76 0.24
N LYS A 92 -3.13 12.29 -0.55
CA LYS A 92 -3.27 12.35 -2.00
C LYS A 92 -2.23 11.47 -2.65
N GLN A 93 -2.62 10.73 -3.67
CA GLN A 93 -1.69 9.85 -4.36
C GLN A 93 -0.76 10.65 -5.25
N VAL A 94 0.53 10.54 -4.99
CA VAL A 94 1.54 11.25 -5.77
C VAL A 94 2.33 10.31 -6.68
N GLY A 95 2.05 9.02 -6.62
CA GLY A 95 2.69 8.05 -7.49
C GLY A 95 2.33 6.64 -7.09
N SER A 96 3.05 5.68 -7.66
CA SER A 96 2.85 4.26 -7.40
C SER A 96 4.18 3.58 -7.17
N VAL A 97 4.15 2.45 -6.48
CA VAL A 97 5.33 1.64 -6.23
C VAL A 97 4.91 0.18 -6.32
N ASN A 98 5.77 -0.66 -6.87
CA ASN A 98 5.52 -2.10 -6.92
C ASN A 98 6.53 -2.82 -6.05
N ILE A 99 6.03 -3.81 -5.31
CA ILE A 99 6.85 -4.69 -4.50
C ILE A 99 6.73 -6.09 -5.11
N GLU A 100 7.80 -6.84 -5.12
CA GLU A 100 7.81 -8.16 -5.72
C GLU A 100 8.43 -9.16 -4.78
N SER A 101 7.89 -10.37 -4.71
CA SER A 101 8.47 -11.43 -3.88
C SER A 101 8.19 -12.78 -4.51
N LYS A 102 9.07 -13.75 -4.24
CA LYS A 102 8.82 -15.13 -4.63
C LYS A 102 7.80 -15.79 -3.70
N SER A 103 7.54 -15.18 -2.55
CA SER A 103 6.58 -15.73 -1.60
C SER A 103 5.18 -15.68 -2.18
N SER A 104 4.40 -16.74 -1.95
CA SER A 104 3.00 -16.74 -2.30
C SER A 104 2.14 -16.49 -1.07
N ASP A 105 2.77 -16.33 0.09
CA ASP A 105 2.04 -16.07 1.33
C ASP A 105 1.97 -14.57 1.57
N TYR A 106 0.83 -13.99 1.29
CA TYR A 106 0.58 -12.59 1.58
C TYR A 106 -0.68 -12.44 2.43
N SER A 107 -0.93 -13.43 3.27
CA SER A 107 -2.15 -13.46 4.08
C SER A 107 -2.21 -12.33 5.10
N SER A 108 -1.08 -11.73 5.44
CA SER A 108 -1.07 -10.59 6.36
C SER A 108 -1.36 -9.25 5.68
N LEU A 109 -1.52 -9.26 4.36
CA LEU A 109 -1.77 -8.05 3.60
C LEU A 109 -3.15 -8.10 2.97
N LYS A 110 -3.78 -6.95 2.81
CA LYS A 110 -5.11 -6.86 2.20
C LYS A 110 -5.20 -5.66 1.29
N VAL A 111 -5.97 -5.80 0.22
CA VAL A 111 -6.24 -4.67 -0.67
C VAL A 111 -6.96 -3.59 0.13
N GLY A 112 -6.53 -2.37 -0.02
CA GLY A 112 -7.07 -1.24 0.72
C GLY A 112 -6.35 -0.96 2.02
N GLN A 113 -5.41 -1.82 2.40
CA GLN A 113 -4.66 -1.61 3.64
C GLN A 113 -3.67 -0.46 3.47
N LYS A 114 -3.65 0.42 4.46
CA LYS A 114 -2.78 1.59 4.46
C LYS A 114 -1.62 1.33 5.40
N ILE A 115 -0.43 1.53 4.91
CA ILE A 115 0.79 1.30 5.67
C ILE A 115 1.51 2.64 5.85
N ARG A 116 1.71 3.04 7.09
CA ARG A 116 2.42 4.27 7.39
C ARG A 116 3.92 4.02 7.34
N LEU A 117 4.62 4.85 6.63
CA LEU A 117 6.07 4.71 6.47
C LEU A 117 6.88 5.48 7.52
#